data_5a633945817ad9d1a500b352fa52c757
#
_entry.id   5a633945817ad9d1a500b352fa52c757
#
_cell.length_a   1.000
_cell.length_b   1.000
_cell.length_c   1.000
_cell.angle_alpha   90.00
_cell.angle_beta   90.00
_cell.angle_gamma   90.00
#
_symmetry.space_group_name_H-M   'P 1'
#
loop_
_entity.id
_entity.type
_entity.pdbx_description
1 polymer ?
#
loop_
_entity_poly.entity_id
_entity_poly.type
_entity_poly.pdbx_seq_one_letter_code
_entity_poly.pdbx_strand_id
1 'polypeptide(L)'
;MTGEESKDFKVQKDLFKEALTSDFSMSEIQQIWRQILDHFLSISPIEQISMGDHQFSLQESKIINGILKRLQNKEPFQHILGEVEFYGLTLKSDARALIPRPETEELVDWIVTETKTIPSNILDICSGNGCISLALSQAFQDAHVYGYELSRAAIDLSEENALALKLPVLFSRVDVLDIKQFTATLKKQTKLGSLDVVVSNPPYIPNQEKEAIEEVVHKHEPGMALFVPDEDPLLFYRSIAEGILPFLSTSGVLYFECHYLYLENTRNLLLELGFTNVEKRKDLQGKWRMLKAQK
;
A
#
# COMPACT_ATOMS: atom_id res chain seq x y z
N MET A 1 10.06 -19.44 35.83
CA MET A 1 9.26 -20.64 35.47
C MET A 1 9.20 -20.66 33.98
N THR A 2 9.86 -21.60 33.35
CA THR A 2 9.82 -21.84 31.93
C THR A 2 8.38 -22.23 31.58
N GLY A 3 7.67 -21.36 30.81
CA GLY A 3 6.29 -21.60 30.43
C GLY A 3 6.22 -22.86 29.57
N GLU A 4 5.78 -23.97 30.19
CA GLU A 4 5.27 -25.08 29.41
C GLU A 4 4.21 -24.53 28.46
N GLU A 5 4.36 -24.85 27.17
CA GLU A 5 3.45 -24.44 26.11
C GLU A 5 2.05 -24.97 26.45
N SER A 6 1.20 -24.12 27.02
CA SER A 6 -0.17 -24.52 27.33
C SER A 6 -0.86 -24.92 26.03
N LYS A 7 -1.53 -26.06 26.03
CA LYS A 7 -2.32 -26.55 24.89
C LYS A 7 -3.79 -26.11 24.99
N ASP A 8 -4.22 -25.66 26.15
CA ASP A 8 -5.59 -25.22 26.38
C ASP A 8 -5.89 -23.90 25.62
N PHE A 9 -6.96 -23.92 24.84
CA PHE A 9 -7.39 -22.78 24.02
C PHE A 9 -7.58 -21.49 24.84
N LYS A 10 -8.30 -21.57 25.96
CA LYS A 10 -8.59 -20.40 26.78
C LYS A 10 -7.30 -19.83 27.38
N VAL A 11 -6.48 -20.71 27.95
CA VAL A 11 -5.20 -20.32 28.56
C VAL A 11 -4.28 -19.68 27.52
N GLN A 12 -4.15 -20.29 26.34
CA GLN A 12 -3.27 -19.75 25.29
C GLN A 12 -3.77 -18.43 24.73
N LYS A 13 -5.10 -18.29 24.55
CA LYS A 13 -5.73 -17.04 24.15
C LYS A 13 -5.50 -15.92 25.18
N ASP A 14 -5.65 -16.22 26.47
CA ASP A 14 -5.44 -15.24 27.54
C ASP A 14 -3.97 -14.80 27.62
N LEU A 15 -3.03 -15.73 27.52
CA LEU A 15 -1.59 -15.43 27.44
C LEU A 15 -1.24 -14.57 26.22
N PHE A 16 -1.79 -14.91 25.05
CA PHE A 16 -1.61 -14.13 23.82
C PHE A 16 -2.12 -12.70 23.98
N LYS A 17 -3.30 -12.54 24.57
CA LYS A 17 -3.92 -11.26 24.85
C LYS A 17 -3.07 -10.45 25.83
N GLU A 18 -2.68 -11.02 26.98
CA GLU A 18 -1.87 -10.35 28.00
C GLU A 18 -0.55 -9.86 27.42
N ALA A 19 0.11 -10.68 26.61
CA ALA A 19 1.40 -10.38 26.01
C ALA A 19 1.38 -9.24 24.97
N LEU A 20 0.21 -8.88 24.41
CA LEU A 20 0.06 -7.85 23.36
C LEU A 20 -0.72 -6.61 23.81
N THR A 21 -1.27 -6.59 25.02
CA THR A 21 -2.13 -5.48 25.52
C THR A 21 -1.38 -4.14 25.61
N SER A 22 -0.04 -4.14 25.71
CA SER A 22 0.76 -2.91 25.70
C SER A 22 0.85 -2.24 24.32
N ASP A 23 0.68 -3.00 23.25
CA ASP A 23 1.00 -2.56 21.90
C ASP A 23 -0.23 -2.50 20.96
N PHE A 24 -1.28 -3.25 21.30
CA PHE A 24 -2.47 -3.39 20.49
C PHE A 24 -3.74 -3.15 21.30
N SER A 25 -4.76 -2.59 20.67
CA SER A 25 -6.10 -2.52 21.25
C SER A 25 -6.71 -3.91 21.39
N MET A 26 -7.68 -4.04 22.29
CA MET A 26 -8.39 -5.30 22.50
C MET A 26 -9.10 -5.82 21.24
N SER A 27 -9.62 -4.92 20.40
CA SER A 27 -10.27 -5.28 19.13
C SER A 27 -9.26 -5.82 18.13
N GLU A 28 -8.09 -5.20 18.01
CA GLU A 28 -6.99 -5.67 17.14
C GLU A 28 -6.49 -7.04 17.58
N ILE A 29 -6.22 -7.24 18.88
CA ILE A 29 -5.80 -8.55 19.41
C ILE A 29 -6.80 -9.64 19.07
N GLN A 30 -8.10 -9.34 19.21
CA GLN A 30 -9.16 -10.30 18.86
C GLN A 30 -9.20 -10.62 17.37
N GLN A 31 -9.01 -9.61 16.53
CA GLN A 31 -8.94 -9.79 15.09
C GLN A 31 -7.71 -10.61 14.68
N ILE A 32 -6.54 -10.26 15.18
CA ILE A 32 -5.29 -11.01 14.97
C ILE A 32 -5.46 -12.47 15.39
N TRP A 33 -5.99 -12.71 16.58
CA TRP A 33 -6.23 -14.06 17.07
C TRP A 33 -7.11 -14.88 16.13
N ARG A 34 -8.24 -14.30 15.66
CA ARG A 34 -9.16 -14.96 14.73
C ARG A 34 -8.47 -15.30 13.40
N GLN A 35 -7.69 -14.37 12.87
CA GLN A 35 -6.96 -14.58 11.62
C GLN A 35 -5.86 -15.62 11.77
N ILE A 36 -5.18 -15.71 12.92
CA ILE A 36 -4.21 -16.77 13.20
C ILE A 36 -4.89 -18.15 13.14
N LEU A 37 -6.05 -18.30 13.79
CA LEU A 37 -6.78 -19.56 13.81
C LEU A 37 -7.24 -19.96 12.41
N ASP A 38 -7.75 -19.03 11.63
CA ASP A 38 -8.26 -19.26 10.27
C ASP A 38 -7.10 -19.54 9.29
N HIS A 39 -6.17 -18.64 9.17
CA HIS A 39 -5.11 -18.68 8.16
C HIS A 39 -4.05 -19.78 8.43
N PHE A 40 -3.55 -19.87 9.67
CA PHE A 40 -2.43 -20.78 9.98
C PHE A 40 -2.87 -22.16 10.49
N LEU A 41 -4.04 -22.22 11.11
CA LEU A 41 -4.55 -23.47 11.70
C LEU A 41 -5.74 -24.04 10.93
N SER A 42 -6.23 -23.35 9.91
CA SER A 42 -7.40 -23.73 9.10
C SER A 42 -8.66 -23.97 9.92
N ILE A 43 -8.83 -23.21 11.03
CA ILE A 43 -9.99 -23.24 11.90
C ILE A 43 -10.93 -22.11 11.50
N SER A 44 -11.99 -22.43 10.81
CA SER A 44 -12.94 -21.46 10.27
C SER A 44 -13.63 -20.61 11.36
N PRO A 45 -14.11 -19.40 11.04
CA PRO A 45 -14.84 -18.55 12.00
C PRO A 45 -16.00 -19.23 12.71
N ILE A 46 -16.67 -20.19 12.06
CA ILE A 46 -17.78 -20.97 12.65
C ILE A 46 -17.24 -21.94 13.70
N GLU A 47 -16.17 -22.66 13.41
CA GLU A 47 -15.55 -23.60 14.35
C GLU A 47 -15.00 -22.88 15.59
N GLN A 48 -14.45 -21.67 15.42
CA GLN A 48 -13.93 -20.84 16.50
C GLN A 48 -14.97 -20.55 17.59
N ILE A 49 -16.27 -20.54 17.26
CA ILE A 49 -17.35 -20.30 18.23
C ILE A 49 -17.44 -21.43 19.26
N SER A 50 -17.13 -22.66 18.89
CA SER A 50 -17.28 -23.87 19.73
C SER A 50 -15.98 -24.31 20.39
N MET A 51 -14.89 -23.56 20.28
CA MET A 51 -13.55 -23.98 20.75
C MET A 51 -13.31 -23.89 22.26
N GLY A 52 -14.35 -23.63 23.06
CA GLY A 52 -14.18 -23.37 24.50
C GLY A 52 -13.34 -24.40 25.29
N ASP A 53 -13.39 -25.67 24.90
CA ASP A 53 -12.64 -26.77 25.55
C ASP A 53 -11.62 -27.42 24.57
N HIS A 54 -11.27 -26.72 23.50
CA HIS A 54 -10.31 -27.21 22.52
C HIS A 54 -8.89 -27.29 23.09
N GLN A 55 -8.17 -28.33 22.70
CA GLN A 55 -6.76 -28.53 23.07
C GLN A 55 -5.92 -28.47 21.77
N PHE A 56 -5.04 -27.50 21.70
CA PHE A 56 -4.10 -27.41 20.59
C PHE A 56 -3.08 -28.55 20.59
N SER A 57 -2.71 -29.01 19.42
CA SER A 57 -1.55 -29.87 19.28
C SER A 57 -0.26 -29.11 19.63
N LEU A 58 0.83 -29.83 19.86
CA LEU A 58 2.14 -29.21 20.08
C LEU A 58 2.58 -28.36 18.89
N GLN A 59 2.23 -28.75 17.67
CA GLN A 59 2.58 -28.02 16.45
C GLN A 59 1.78 -26.70 16.36
N GLU A 60 0.47 -26.73 16.61
CA GLU A 60 -0.37 -25.52 16.61
C GLU A 60 0.09 -24.53 17.68
N SER A 61 0.37 -25.01 18.89
CA SER A 61 0.93 -24.16 19.97
C SER A 61 2.28 -23.52 19.56
N LYS A 62 3.15 -24.26 18.87
CA LYS A 62 4.42 -23.69 18.35
C LYS A 62 4.19 -22.62 17.30
N ILE A 63 3.22 -22.79 16.40
CA ILE A 63 2.85 -21.79 15.40
C ILE A 63 2.38 -20.51 16.10
N ILE A 64 1.42 -20.62 17.04
CA ILE A 64 0.86 -19.48 17.77
C ILE A 64 1.98 -18.73 18.53
N ASN A 65 2.84 -19.46 19.25
CA ASN A 65 3.95 -18.86 20.00
C ASN A 65 5.01 -18.23 19.09
N GLY A 66 5.23 -18.81 17.92
CA GLY A 66 6.11 -18.23 16.89
C GLY A 66 5.57 -16.89 16.39
N ILE A 67 4.28 -16.82 16.08
CA ILE A 67 3.59 -15.59 15.65
C ILE A 67 3.62 -14.55 16.77
N LEU A 68 3.32 -14.95 18.01
CA LEU A 68 3.38 -14.06 19.17
C LEU A 68 4.75 -13.38 19.31
N LYS A 69 5.83 -14.14 19.17
CA LYS A 69 7.20 -13.59 19.23
C LYS A 69 7.47 -12.59 18.12
N ARG A 70 6.98 -12.83 16.90
CA ARG A 70 7.10 -11.90 15.77
C ARG A 70 6.35 -10.59 16.06
N LEU A 71 5.12 -10.67 16.57
CA LEU A 71 4.33 -9.50 16.98
C LEU A 71 4.99 -8.70 18.10
N GLN A 72 5.55 -9.37 19.12
CA GLN A 72 6.32 -8.72 20.19
C GLN A 72 7.59 -8.03 19.67
N ASN A 73 8.19 -8.53 18.58
CA ASN A 73 9.28 -7.88 17.87
C ASN A 73 8.80 -6.76 16.92
N LYS A 74 7.53 -6.35 17.02
CA LYS A 74 6.92 -5.28 16.24
C LYS A 74 6.86 -5.58 14.73
N GLU A 75 6.87 -6.84 14.33
CA GLU A 75 6.66 -7.19 12.93
C GLU A 75 5.19 -6.96 12.55
N PRO A 76 4.91 -6.24 11.43
CA PRO A 76 3.53 -6.02 10.99
C PRO A 76 2.78 -7.32 10.78
N PHE A 77 1.54 -7.37 11.24
CA PHE A 77 0.75 -8.61 11.14
C PHE A 77 0.52 -9.06 9.68
N GLN A 78 0.41 -8.11 8.75
CA GLN A 78 0.31 -8.39 7.32
C GLN A 78 1.56 -9.10 6.76
N HIS A 79 2.76 -8.76 7.26
CA HIS A 79 3.99 -9.49 6.91
C HIS A 79 4.02 -10.88 7.54
N ILE A 80 3.41 -11.05 8.70
CA ILE A 80 3.29 -12.36 9.37
C ILE A 80 2.33 -13.26 8.59
N LEU A 81 1.19 -12.71 8.15
CA LEU A 81 0.23 -13.42 7.30
C LEU A 81 0.82 -13.72 5.91
N GLY A 82 1.71 -12.86 5.42
CA GLY A 82 2.22 -12.90 4.05
C GLY A 82 1.26 -12.33 3.02
N GLU A 83 0.12 -11.75 3.46
CA GLU A 83 -0.91 -11.19 2.59
C GLU A 83 -1.63 -10.00 3.23
N VAL A 84 -2.27 -9.19 2.40
CA VAL A 84 -3.11 -8.05 2.78
C VAL A 84 -4.27 -7.89 1.83
N GLU A 85 -5.44 -7.55 2.36
CA GLU A 85 -6.60 -7.16 1.55
C GLU A 85 -6.45 -5.70 1.09
N PHE A 86 -6.72 -5.44 -0.19
CA PHE A 86 -6.73 -4.10 -0.76
C PHE A 86 -7.74 -4.01 -1.90
N TYR A 87 -8.73 -3.16 -1.76
CA TYR A 87 -9.78 -2.89 -2.75
C TYR A 87 -10.42 -4.16 -3.35
N GLY A 88 -10.69 -5.15 -2.47
CA GLY A 88 -11.25 -6.45 -2.83
C GLY A 88 -10.28 -7.43 -3.49
N LEU A 89 -8.98 -7.15 -3.45
CA LEU A 89 -7.90 -8.04 -3.88
C LEU A 89 -7.14 -8.57 -2.67
N THR A 90 -6.76 -9.84 -2.67
CA THR A 90 -5.79 -10.39 -1.73
C THR A 90 -4.40 -10.34 -2.36
N LEU A 91 -3.51 -9.53 -1.79
CA LEU A 91 -2.16 -9.28 -2.29
C LEU A 91 -1.13 -9.91 -1.35
N LYS A 92 -0.06 -10.48 -1.89
CA LYS A 92 1.12 -10.82 -1.11
C LYS A 92 1.71 -9.56 -0.48
N SER A 93 2.15 -9.67 0.77
CA SER A 93 2.72 -8.57 1.55
C SER A 93 3.93 -9.05 2.35
N ASP A 94 5.07 -8.39 2.18
CA ASP A 94 6.29 -8.62 2.95
C ASP A 94 7.18 -7.36 2.95
N ALA A 95 8.35 -7.43 3.58
CA ALA A 95 9.26 -6.30 3.77
C ALA A 95 9.84 -5.69 2.47
N ARG A 96 9.50 -6.20 1.28
CA ARG A 96 9.95 -5.66 -0.02
C ARG A 96 9.26 -4.37 -0.41
N ALA A 97 8.04 -4.11 0.11
CA ALA A 97 7.26 -2.91 -0.24
C ALA A 97 6.44 -2.40 0.95
N LEU A 98 5.95 -1.17 0.84
CA LEU A 98 5.00 -0.57 1.78
C LEU A 98 3.72 -1.42 1.84
N ILE A 99 3.22 -1.65 3.04
CA ILE A 99 1.90 -2.28 3.25
C ILE A 99 0.83 -1.31 2.74
N PRO A 100 -0.08 -1.71 1.85
CA PRO A 100 -1.17 -0.86 1.38
C PRO A 100 -1.97 -0.24 2.53
N ARG A 101 -2.29 1.05 2.41
CA ARG A 101 -3.02 1.80 3.44
C ARG A 101 -4.48 2.00 3.04
N PRO A 102 -5.41 2.07 3.99
CA PRO A 102 -6.83 2.33 3.70
C PRO A 102 -7.08 3.63 2.92
N GLU A 103 -6.31 4.69 3.19
CA GLU A 103 -6.40 5.96 2.46
C GLU A 103 -6.06 5.80 0.97
N THR A 104 -5.19 4.84 0.64
CA THR A 104 -4.85 4.52 -0.75
C THR A 104 -6.00 3.80 -1.46
N GLU A 105 -6.80 2.99 -0.76
CA GLU A 105 -8.06 2.44 -1.31
C GLU A 105 -9.05 3.56 -1.67
N GLU A 106 -9.15 4.59 -0.83
CA GLU A 106 -10.01 5.74 -1.09
C GLU A 106 -9.56 6.53 -2.34
N LEU A 107 -8.24 6.60 -2.59
CA LEU A 107 -7.71 7.18 -3.82
C LEU A 107 -8.13 6.37 -5.05
N VAL A 108 -8.02 5.04 -4.98
CA VAL A 108 -8.48 4.13 -6.05
C VAL A 108 -9.98 4.28 -6.28
N ASP A 109 -10.77 4.31 -5.21
CA ASP A 109 -12.22 4.51 -5.29
C ASP A 109 -12.57 5.84 -5.97
N TRP A 110 -11.83 6.91 -5.65
CA TRP A 110 -12.03 8.20 -6.30
C TRP A 110 -11.80 8.13 -7.81
N ILE A 111 -10.71 7.48 -8.23
CA ILE A 111 -10.39 7.28 -9.66
C ILE A 111 -11.50 6.50 -10.35
N VAL A 112 -11.90 5.36 -9.79
CA VAL A 112 -12.90 4.45 -10.38
C VAL A 112 -14.27 5.12 -10.49
N THR A 113 -14.69 5.83 -9.46
CA THR A 113 -16.03 6.47 -9.42
C THR A 113 -16.15 7.70 -10.33
N GLU A 114 -15.06 8.46 -10.52
CA GLU A 114 -15.08 9.65 -11.37
C GLU A 114 -14.73 9.40 -12.84
N THR A 115 -14.07 8.29 -13.14
CA THR A 115 -13.69 7.93 -14.52
C THR A 115 -14.89 7.41 -15.29
N LYS A 116 -15.53 8.30 -16.05
CA LYS A 116 -16.76 7.96 -16.81
C LYS A 116 -16.50 7.21 -18.10
N THR A 117 -15.34 7.40 -18.70
CA THR A 117 -14.92 6.74 -19.94
C THR A 117 -13.75 5.82 -19.62
N ILE A 118 -13.80 4.57 -20.07
CA ILE A 118 -12.71 3.62 -19.85
C ILE A 118 -11.40 4.21 -20.39
N PRO A 119 -10.38 4.40 -19.54
CA PRO A 119 -9.09 4.93 -19.96
C PRO A 119 -8.36 3.90 -20.81
N SER A 120 -7.64 4.35 -21.83
CA SER A 120 -6.80 3.46 -22.64
C SER A 120 -5.48 3.14 -21.95
N ASN A 121 -4.87 4.14 -21.31
CA ASN A 121 -3.58 4.01 -20.66
C ASN A 121 -3.59 4.59 -19.25
N ILE A 122 -3.25 3.77 -18.28
CA ILE A 122 -3.12 4.12 -16.86
C ILE A 122 -1.67 3.92 -16.43
N LEU A 123 -1.11 4.87 -15.71
CA LEU A 123 0.23 4.78 -15.13
C LEU A 123 0.18 5.00 -13.62
N ASP A 124 0.63 4.02 -12.87
CA ASP A 124 0.86 4.08 -11.44
C ASP A 124 2.36 4.30 -11.17
N ILE A 125 2.71 5.38 -10.48
CA ILE A 125 4.09 5.77 -10.21
C ILE A 125 4.39 5.58 -8.72
N CYS A 126 5.56 5.02 -8.40
CA CYS A 126 5.91 4.50 -7.07
C CYS A 126 4.97 3.36 -6.67
N SER A 127 4.81 2.39 -7.57
CA SER A 127 3.75 1.37 -7.48
C SER A 127 3.90 0.37 -6.32
N GLY A 128 5.07 0.30 -5.67
CA GLY A 128 5.31 -0.57 -4.52
C GLY A 128 4.99 -2.04 -4.82
N ASN A 129 4.10 -2.65 -4.06
CA ASN A 129 3.62 -4.02 -4.27
C ASN A 129 2.57 -4.15 -5.40
N GLY A 130 2.27 -3.06 -6.11
CA GLY A 130 1.34 -3.02 -7.23
C GLY A 130 -0.12 -2.82 -6.85
N CYS A 131 -0.45 -2.50 -5.60
CA CYS A 131 -1.84 -2.47 -5.13
C CYS A 131 -2.74 -1.53 -5.95
N ILE A 132 -2.30 -0.30 -6.26
CA ILE A 132 -3.06 0.65 -7.07
C ILE A 132 -3.17 0.15 -8.51
N SER A 133 -2.03 -0.23 -9.13
CA SER A 133 -1.99 -0.74 -10.50
C SER A 133 -2.94 -1.93 -10.70
N LEU A 134 -2.92 -2.89 -9.78
CA LEU A 134 -3.72 -4.11 -9.86
C LEU A 134 -5.21 -3.83 -9.65
N ALA A 135 -5.56 -2.97 -8.68
CA ALA A 135 -6.94 -2.56 -8.46
C ALA A 135 -7.51 -1.82 -9.67
N LEU A 136 -6.74 -0.92 -10.30
CA LEU A 136 -7.17 -0.22 -11.52
C LEU A 136 -7.24 -1.16 -12.72
N SER A 137 -6.35 -2.16 -12.84
CA SER A 137 -6.42 -3.18 -13.88
C SER A 137 -7.67 -4.06 -13.74
N GLN A 138 -8.08 -4.38 -12.50
CA GLN A 138 -9.32 -5.11 -12.25
C GLN A 138 -10.55 -4.27 -12.59
N ALA A 139 -10.54 -2.98 -12.24
CA ALA A 139 -11.66 -2.07 -12.49
C ALA A 139 -11.84 -1.71 -13.99
N PHE A 140 -10.73 -1.56 -14.72
CA PHE A 140 -10.69 -1.16 -16.12
C PHE A 140 -10.04 -2.23 -17.00
N GLN A 141 -10.75 -3.33 -17.25
CA GLN A 141 -10.23 -4.55 -17.90
C GLN A 141 -9.67 -4.33 -19.30
N ASP A 142 -10.13 -3.29 -20.01
CA ASP A 142 -9.67 -2.95 -21.37
C ASP A 142 -8.51 -1.93 -21.35
N ALA A 143 -8.11 -1.44 -20.18
CA ALA A 143 -7.01 -0.48 -20.06
C ALA A 143 -5.64 -1.16 -20.08
N HIS A 144 -4.67 -0.50 -20.69
CA HIS A 144 -3.26 -0.83 -20.50
C HIS A 144 -2.75 -0.19 -19.21
N VAL A 145 -2.41 -0.99 -18.22
CA VAL A 145 -1.92 -0.51 -16.92
C VAL A 145 -0.43 -0.76 -16.78
N TYR A 146 0.29 0.30 -16.39
CA TYR A 146 1.73 0.30 -16.18
C TYR A 146 2.04 0.69 -14.75
N GLY A 147 3.03 0.02 -14.13
CA GLY A 147 3.56 0.37 -12.82
C GLY A 147 5.03 0.78 -12.93
N TYR A 148 5.41 1.94 -12.39
CA TYR A 148 6.80 2.40 -12.29
C TYR A 148 7.25 2.35 -10.85
N GLU A 149 8.37 1.68 -10.62
CA GLU A 149 8.95 1.49 -9.30
C GLU A 149 10.49 1.50 -9.38
N LEU A 150 11.15 2.04 -8.38
CA LEU A 150 12.61 2.07 -8.31
C LEU A 150 13.18 0.77 -7.74
N SER A 151 12.53 0.20 -6.72
CA SER A 151 12.97 -1.01 -6.03
C SER A 151 12.73 -2.26 -6.85
N ARG A 152 13.79 -2.97 -7.23
CA ARG A 152 13.63 -4.26 -7.93
C ARG A 152 12.87 -5.28 -7.07
N ALA A 153 13.11 -5.29 -5.75
CA ALA A 153 12.42 -6.20 -4.85
C ALA A 153 10.90 -5.93 -4.79
N ALA A 154 10.48 -4.65 -4.81
CA ALA A 154 9.07 -4.29 -4.87
C ALA A 154 8.44 -4.68 -6.22
N ILE A 155 9.17 -4.51 -7.33
CA ILE A 155 8.74 -4.97 -8.65
C ILE A 155 8.53 -6.49 -8.66
N ASP A 156 9.48 -7.26 -8.10
CA ASP A 156 9.34 -8.71 -8.02
C ASP A 156 8.06 -9.10 -7.25
N LEU A 157 7.75 -8.39 -6.16
CA LEU A 157 6.52 -8.61 -5.39
C LEU A 157 5.27 -8.23 -6.21
N SER A 158 5.29 -7.10 -6.91
CA SER A 158 4.15 -6.66 -7.75
C SER A 158 3.91 -7.60 -8.94
N GLU A 159 4.97 -8.14 -9.55
CA GLU A 159 4.89 -9.15 -10.61
C GLU A 159 4.31 -10.49 -10.08
N GLU A 160 4.70 -10.90 -8.86
CA GLU A 160 4.10 -12.06 -8.17
C GLU A 160 2.61 -11.86 -7.93
N ASN A 161 2.19 -10.67 -7.48
CA ASN A 161 0.80 -10.32 -7.27
C ASN A 161 0.00 -10.32 -8.58
N ALA A 162 0.54 -9.69 -9.63
CA ALA A 162 -0.08 -9.67 -10.95
C ALA A 162 -0.31 -11.08 -11.51
N LEU A 163 0.70 -11.95 -11.36
CA LEU A 163 0.62 -13.34 -11.79
C LEU A 163 -0.44 -14.14 -11.01
N ALA A 164 -0.47 -13.98 -9.69
CA ALA A 164 -1.43 -14.67 -8.83
C ALA A 164 -2.89 -14.27 -9.15
N LEU A 165 -3.11 -12.98 -9.42
CA LEU A 165 -4.42 -12.42 -9.76
C LEU A 165 -4.77 -12.54 -11.26
N LYS A 166 -3.81 -12.93 -12.12
CA LYS A 166 -3.94 -12.99 -13.58
C LYS A 166 -4.32 -11.64 -14.19
N LEU A 167 -3.78 -10.54 -13.65
CA LEU A 167 -4.01 -9.19 -14.13
C LEU A 167 -2.85 -8.73 -15.02
N PRO A 168 -3.11 -8.18 -16.23
CA PRO A 168 -2.09 -7.85 -17.21
C PRO A 168 -1.43 -6.49 -16.96
N VAL A 169 -0.78 -6.32 -15.81
CA VAL A 169 -0.04 -5.09 -15.48
C VAL A 169 1.43 -5.24 -15.86
N LEU A 170 2.01 -4.21 -16.48
CA LEU A 170 3.42 -4.17 -16.86
C LEU A 170 4.22 -3.29 -15.90
N PHE A 171 5.07 -3.90 -15.10
CA PHE A 171 5.95 -3.18 -14.19
C PHE A 171 7.31 -2.87 -14.81
N SER A 172 7.86 -1.70 -14.53
CA SER A 172 9.15 -1.24 -15.05
C SER A 172 9.96 -0.56 -13.97
N ARG A 173 11.26 -0.85 -13.95
CA ARG A 173 12.17 -0.15 -13.06
C ARG A 173 12.50 1.25 -13.57
N VAL A 174 12.00 2.27 -12.86
CA VAL A 174 12.17 3.67 -13.23
C VAL A 174 12.49 4.50 -11.98
N ASP A 175 13.58 5.27 -12.07
CA ASP A 175 13.83 6.35 -11.12
C ASP A 175 13.14 7.61 -11.64
N VAL A 176 12.08 8.05 -10.98
CA VAL A 176 11.33 9.24 -11.37
C VAL A 176 12.10 10.53 -11.09
N LEU A 177 13.12 10.49 -10.25
CA LEU A 177 14.01 11.62 -9.99
C LEU A 177 15.12 11.74 -11.06
N ASP A 178 15.44 10.67 -11.81
CA ASP A 178 16.19 10.77 -13.06
C ASP A 178 15.23 11.13 -14.21
N ILE A 179 14.98 12.42 -14.38
CA ILE A 179 14.03 12.96 -15.37
C ILE A 179 14.33 12.50 -16.80
N LYS A 180 15.62 12.24 -17.13
CA LYS A 180 16.03 11.75 -18.45
C LYS A 180 15.59 10.29 -18.64
N GLN A 181 15.87 9.41 -17.68
CA GLN A 181 15.43 8.03 -17.71
C GLN A 181 13.90 7.95 -17.72
N PHE A 182 13.25 8.70 -16.83
CA PHE A 182 11.79 8.72 -16.68
C PHE A 182 11.11 9.12 -18.00
N THR A 183 11.46 10.26 -18.57
CA THR A 183 10.86 10.73 -19.84
C THR A 183 11.24 9.86 -21.03
N ALA A 184 12.43 9.26 -21.08
CA ALA A 184 12.81 8.31 -22.12
C ALA A 184 11.97 7.01 -22.05
N THR A 185 11.64 6.54 -20.85
CA THR A 185 10.78 5.37 -20.65
C THR A 185 9.34 5.69 -21.05
N LEU A 186 8.81 6.84 -20.63
CA LEU A 186 7.50 7.33 -21.07
C LEU A 186 7.39 7.40 -22.60
N LYS A 187 8.39 7.94 -23.29
CA LYS A 187 8.41 8.01 -24.77
C LYS A 187 8.37 6.63 -25.44
N LYS A 188 8.96 5.60 -24.83
CA LYS A 188 8.91 4.24 -25.37
C LYS A 188 7.52 3.62 -25.21
N GLN A 189 6.87 3.86 -24.08
CA GLN A 189 5.54 3.31 -23.77
C GLN A 189 4.42 4.08 -24.47
N THR A 190 4.51 5.41 -24.54
CA THR A 190 3.51 6.25 -25.24
C THR A 190 3.54 6.15 -26.75
N LYS A 191 4.37 5.29 -27.34
CA LYS A 191 4.14 4.84 -28.74
C LYS A 191 2.77 4.20 -28.94
N LEU A 192 2.10 3.81 -27.87
CA LEU A 192 0.74 3.25 -27.83
C LEU A 192 -0.35 4.31 -27.61
N GLY A 193 0.00 5.59 -27.38
CA GLY A 193 -0.93 6.67 -27.10
C GLY A 193 -0.54 7.51 -25.88
N SER A 194 -1.30 8.55 -25.60
CA SER A 194 -1.13 9.42 -24.42
C SER A 194 -1.70 8.75 -23.17
N LEU A 195 -1.25 9.21 -21.99
CA LEU A 195 -1.75 8.75 -20.68
C LEU A 195 -3.08 9.43 -20.36
N ASP A 196 -4.08 8.64 -20.00
CA ASP A 196 -5.39 9.15 -19.62
C ASP A 196 -5.52 9.33 -18.10
N VAL A 197 -4.94 8.42 -17.34
CA VAL A 197 -4.88 8.48 -15.88
C VAL A 197 -3.46 8.23 -15.43
N VAL A 198 -2.95 9.11 -14.58
CA VAL A 198 -1.71 8.91 -13.84
C VAL A 198 -2.05 8.99 -12.36
N VAL A 199 -1.54 8.06 -11.58
CA VAL A 199 -1.73 8.02 -10.14
C VAL A 199 -0.39 7.79 -9.45
N SER A 200 -0.21 8.35 -8.26
CA SER A 200 0.93 8.04 -7.42
C SER A 200 0.63 8.23 -5.95
N ASN A 201 1.11 7.29 -5.16
CA ASN A 201 1.34 7.45 -3.73
C ASN A 201 2.87 7.47 -3.51
N PRO A 202 3.54 8.61 -3.75
CA PRO A 202 4.99 8.70 -3.68
C PRO A 202 5.47 8.83 -2.24
N PRO A 203 6.75 8.64 -1.94
CA PRO A 203 7.32 9.02 -0.65
C PRO A 203 7.05 10.51 -0.36
N TYR A 204 6.56 10.81 0.85
CA TYR A 204 6.15 12.18 1.19
C TYR A 204 6.43 12.60 2.64
N ILE A 205 7.03 11.74 3.45
CA ILE A 205 7.27 12.02 4.88
C ILE A 205 8.66 12.64 5.03
N PRO A 206 8.80 13.89 5.52
CA PRO A 206 10.11 14.48 5.77
C PRO A 206 10.91 13.67 6.79
N ASN A 207 12.24 13.61 6.61
CA ASN A 207 13.12 12.84 7.50
C ASN A 207 13.01 13.27 8.97
N GLN A 208 12.73 14.56 9.25
CA GLN A 208 12.52 15.07 10.61
C GLN A 208 11.31 14.45 11.33
N GLU A 209 10.32 13.93 10.60
CA GLU A 209 9.16 13.26 11.18
C GLU A 209 9.44 11.77 11.48
N LYS A 210 10.63 11.29 11.16
CA LYS A 210 11.01 9.88 11.28
C LYS A 210 10.86 9.33 12.69
N GLU A 211 11.19 10.10 13.72
CA GLU A 211 11.06 9.69 15.12
C GLU A 211 9.61 9.66 15.63
N ALA A 212 8.71 10.38 14.94
CA ALA A 212 7.28 10.42 15.29
C ALA A 212 6.49 9.26 14.67
N ILE A 213 7.08 8.54 13.71
CA ILE A 213 6.45 7.39 13.08
C ILE A 213 6.63 6.15 13.97
N GLU A 214 5.61 5.31 14.02
CA GLU A 214 5.63 4.09 14.80
C GLU A 214 6.88 3.23 14.48
N GLU A 215 7.50 2.69 15.51
CA GLU A 215 8.70 1.84 15.41
C GLU A 215 8.50 0.65 14.45
N VAL A 216 7.27 0.17 14.33
CA VAL A 216 6.85 -0.90 13.41
C VAL A 216 7.16 -0.55 11.96
N VAL A 217 6.78 0.66 11.52
CA VAL A 217 6.98 1.13 10.15
C VAL A 217 8.47 1.27 9.82
N HIS A 218 9.25 1.81 10.78
CA HIS A 218 10.67 2.03 10.58
C HIS A 218 11.50 0.76 10.39
N LYS A 219 11.17 -0.30 11.15
CA LYS A 219 11.97 -1.52 11.18
C LYS A 219 11.65 -2.49 10.07
N HIS A 220 10.42 -2.46 9.57
CA HIS A 220 9.88 -3.53 8.76
C HIS A 220 9.43 -3.10 7.36
N GLU A 221 9.31 -1.80 7.12
CA GLU A 221 8.95 -1.27 5.80
C GLU A 221 10.12 -0.50 5.18
N PRO A 222 10.30 -0.51 3.84
CA PRO A 222 11.46 0.10 3.21
C PRO A 222 11.40 1.64 3.34
N GLY A 223 12.42 2.22 3.98
CA GLY A 223 12.48 3.66 4.22
C GLY A 223 12.44 4.52 2.94
N MET A 224 12.89 3.96 1.81
CA MET A 224 12.81 4.63 0.51
C MET A 224 11.37 4.82 0.00
N ALA A 225 10.41 4.04 0.51
CA ALA A 225 9.00 4.18 0.18
C ALA A 225 8.28 5.24 1.04
N LEU A 226 8.94 5.76 2.07
CA LEU A 226 8.32 6.65 3.06
C LEU A 226 8.90 8.06 3.03
N PHE A 227 10.24 8.17 3.01
CA PHE A 227 10.91 9.40 3.39
C PHE A 227 11.40 10.26 2.21
N VAL A 228 11.30 11.58 2.43
CA VAL A 228 11.84 12.62 1.54
C VAL A 228 12.82 13.51 2.31
N PRO A 229 13.75 14.21 1.61
CA PRO A 229 14.60 15.23 2.22
C PRO A 229 13.77 16.34 2.86
N ASP A 230 14.18 16.82 4.03
CA ASP A 230 13.50 17.91 4.76
C ASP A 230 13.49 19.22 3.99
N GLU A 231 14.52 19.44 3.17
CA GLU A 231 14.69 20.66 2.37
C GLU A 231 13.69 20.74 1.20
N ASP A 232 13.17 19.62 0.72
CA ASP A 232 12.22 19.57 -0.39
C ASP A 232 11.16 18.50 -0.21
N PRO A 233 10.15 18.71 0.63
CA PRO A 233 9.04 17.78 0.80
C PRO A 233 8.19 17.55 -0.46
N LEU A 234 8.34 18.42 -1.48
CA LEU A 234 7.60 18.34 -2.74
C LEU A 234 8.40 17.65 -3.86
N LEU A 235 9.57 17.13 -3.59
CA LEU A 235 10.52 16.58 -4.57
C LEU A 235 9.86 15.60 -5.55
N PHE A 236 9.17 14.58 -5.05
CA PHE A 236 8.53 13.58 -5.90
C PHE A 236 7.33 14.14 -6.65
N TYR A 237 6.49 14.95 -6.02
CA TYR A 237 5.34 15.58 -6.67
C TYR A 237 5.76 16.43 -7.87
N ARG A 238 6.83 17.24 -7.70
CA ARG A 238 7.38 18.06 -8.76
C ARG A 238 7.93 17.21 -9.90
N SER A 239 8.80 16.26 -9.60
CA SER A 239 9.43 15.42 -10.62
C SER A 239 8.41 14.63 -11.42
N ILE A 240 7.42 14.06 -10.74
CA ILE A 240 6.34 13.31 -11.39
C ILE A 240 5.51 14.23 -12.27
N ALA A 241 5.02 15.35 -11.75
CA ALA A 241 4.14 16.27 -12.47
C ALA A 241 4.82 16.86 -13.72
N GLU A 242 6.08 17.33 -13.60
CA GLU A 242 6.88 17.83 -14.72
C GLU A 242 7.12 16.74 -15.78
N GLY A 243 7.46 15.52 -15.33
CA GLY A 243 7.79 14.41 -16.23
C GLY A 243 6.61 13.91 -17.06
N ILE A 244 5.40 13.83 -16.46
CA ILE A 244 4.22 13.28 -17.13
C ILE A 244 3.45 14.31 -17.98
N LEU A 245 3.53 15.59 -17.66
CA LEU A 245 2.71 16.64 -18.29
C LEU A 245 2.73 16.61 -19.83
N PRO A 246 3.90 16.41 -20.50
CA PRO A 246 3.92 16.29 -21.97
C PRO A 246 3.21 15.06 -22.52
N PHE A 247 3.05 14.00 -21.69
CA PHE A 247 2.53 12.70 -22.09
C PHE A 247 1.06 12.49 -21.73
N LEU A 248 0.47 13.36 -20.90
CA LEU A 248 -0.95 13.33 -20.59
C LEU A 248 -1.78 13.63 -21.85
N SER A 249 -2.89 12.92 -22.03
CA SER A 249 -3.91 13.25 -23.04
C SER A 249 -4.53 14.62 -22.72
N THR A 250 -5.26 15.21 -23.68
CA THR A 250 -5.92 16.51 -23.49
C THR A 250 -6.92 16.50 -22.31
N SER A 251 -7.50 15.34 -22.03
CA SER A 251 -8.38 15.09 -20.89
C SER A 251 -7.71 14.28 -19.79
N GLY A 252 -6.39 14.16 -19.84
CA GLY A 252 -5.61 13.35 -18.91
C GLY A 252 -5.64 13.91 -17.50
N VAL A 253 -5.70 13.01 -16.53
CA VAL A 253 -5.86 13.33 -15.12
C VAL A 253 -4.73 12.74 -14.31
N LEU A 254 -4.16 13.55 -13.41
CA LEU A 254 -3.19 13.15 -12.41
C LEU A 254 -3.86 13.08 -11.05
N TYR A 255 -3.62 11.97 -10.33
CA TYR A 255 -4.03 11.78 -8.95
C TYR A 255 -2.83 11.58 -8.05
N PHE A 256 -2.84 12.21 -6.88
CA PHE A 256 -1.84 12.03 -5.84
C PHE A 256 -2.44 11.69 -4.48
N GLU A 257 -1.83 10.75 -3.76
CA GLU A 257 -1.90 10.73 -2.31
C GLU A 257 -0.87 11.73 -1.78
N CYS A 258 -1.23 12.48 -0.72
CA CYS A 258 -0.41 13.58 -0.24
C CYS A 258 -0.26 13.58 1.27
N HIS A 259 0.88 14.06 1.74
CA HIS A 259 1.03 14.44 3.12
C HIS A 259 0.10 15.61 3.47
N TYR A 260 -0.69 15.48 4.53
CA TYR A 260 -1.73 16.45 4.89
C TYR A 260 -1.23 17.88 5.12
N LEU A 261 0.01 18.04 5.64
CA LEU A 261 0.62 19.36 5.85
C LEU A 261 1.07 20.04 4.55
N TYR A 262 1.45 19.27 3.53
CA TYR A 262 2.00 19.79 2.28
C TYR A 262 1.00 19.76 1.12
N LEU A 263 -0.24 19.37 1.36
CA LEU A 263 -1.23 19.24 0.30
C LEU A 263 -1.50 20.58 -0.43
N GLU A 264 -1.61 21.69 0.28
CA GLU A 264 -1.77 23.01 -0.35
C GLU A 264 -0.54 23.45 -1.13
N ASN A 265 0.67 23.14 -0.64
CA ASN A 265 1.90 23.40 -1.36
C ASN A 265 1.96 22.58 -2.66
N THR A 266 1.58 21.30 -2.60
CA THR A 266 1.48 20.42 -3.78
C THR A 266 0.44 20.93 -4.77
N ARG A 267 -0.73 21.38 -4.28
CA ARG A 267 -1.76 21.99 -5.12
C ARG A 267 -1.23 23.22 -5.87
N ASN A 268 -0.56 24.13 -5.16
CA ASN A 268 0.01 25.33 -5.78
C ASN A 268 1.09 25.00 -6.81
N LEU A 269 1.96 24.04 -6.50
CA LEU A 269 2.94 23.51 -7.43
C LEU A 269 2.29 23.01 -8.74
N LEU A 270 1.20 22.24 -8.66
CA LEU A 270 0.49 21.75 -9.83
C LEU A 270 -0.09 22.89 -10.68
N LEU A 271 -0.67 23.91 -10.04
CA LEU A 271 -1.16 25.11 -10.74
C LEU A 271 -0.03 25.87 -11.44
N GLU A 272 1.12 26.06 -10.79
CA GLU A 272 2.30 26.71 -11.36
C GLU A 272 2.87 25.95 -12.56
N LEU A 273 2.79 24.62 -12.56
CA LEU A 273 3.19 23.76 -13.67
C LEU A 273 2.19 23.75 -14.84
N GLY A 274 1.03 24.39 -14.67
CA GLY A 274 0.01 24.53 -15.72
C GLY A 274 -1.09 23.50 -15.69
N PHE A 275 -1.19 22.70 -14.62
CA PHE A 275 -2.39 21.87 -14.41
C PHE A 275 -3.59 22.74 -14.08
N THR A 276 -4.76 22.28 -14.47
CA THR A 276 -6.04 22.95 -14.25
C THR A 276 -6.96 22.10 -13.38
N ASN A 277 -8.06 22.66 -12.91
CA ASN A 277 -9.08 21.93 -12.14
C ASN A 277 -8.48 21.10 -10.99
N VAL A 278 -7.60 21.74 -10.19
CA VAL A 278 -6.93 21.04 -9.08
C VAL A 278 -7.87 20.92 -7.90
N GLU A 279 -8.41 19.71 -7.71
CA GLU A 279 -9.37 19.36 -6.66
C GLU A 279 -8.68 18.66 -5.50
N LYS A 280 -9.19 18.88 -4.27
CA LYS A 280 -8.72 18.26 -3.04
C LYS A 280 -9.78 17.33 -2.48
N ARG A 281 -9.38 16.18 -1.93
CA ARG A 281 -10.29 15.28 -1.22
C ARG A 281 -9.72 14.92 0.14
N LYS A 282 -10.60 14.82 1.13
CA LYS A 282 -10.27 14.31 2.46
C LYS A 282 -10.45 12.80 2.50
N ASP A 283 -9.65 12.14 3.34
CA ASP A 283 -9.87 10.77 3.73
C ASP A 283 -11.09 10.63 4.67
N LEU A 284 -11.52 9.41 4.94
CA LEU A 284 -12.64 9.10 5.85
C LEU A 284 -12.38 9.57 7.30
N GLN A 285 -11.12 9.81 7.66
CA GLN A 285 -10.75 10.39 8.96
C GLN A 285 -10.85 11.92 8.98
N GLY A 286 -11.19 12.55 7.84
CA GLY A 286 -11.37 13.99 7.69
C GLY A 286 -10.09 14.78 7.44
N LYS A 287 -8.94 14.13 7.20
CA LYS A 287 -7.68 14.78 6.84
C LYS A 287 -7.61 15.00 5.34
N TRP A 288 -7.06 16.13 4.90
CA TRP A 288 -6.75 16.34 3.50
C TRP A 288 -5.65 15.37 3.03
N ARG A 289 -5.98 14.50 2.07
CA ARG A 289 -5.11 13.38 1.71
C ARG A 289 -4.89 13.23 0.21
N MET A 290 -5.78 13.69 -0.63
CA MET A 290 -5.74 13.40 -2.05
C MET A 290 -5.87 14.66 -2.88
N LEU A 291 -5.17 14.68 -4.01
CA LEU A 291 -5.27 15.70 -5.07
C LEU A 291 -5.60 15.04 -6.40
N LYS A 292 -6.40 15.74 -7.20
CA LYS A 292 -6.68 15.45 -8.59
C LYS A 292 -6.40 16.71 -9.40
N ALA A 293 -5.73 16.58 -10.53
CA ALA A 293 -5.42 17.69 -11.42
C ALA A 293 -5.57 17.29 -12.88
N GLN A 294 -6.09 18.18 -13.73
CA GLN A 294 -6.24 17.98 -15.15
C GLN A 294 -5.16 18.72 -15.93
N LYS A 295 -4.83 18.19 -17.11
CA LYS A 295 -3.93 18.88 -18.03
C LYS A 295 -4.56 20.15 -18.59
#